data_da584a884dddc0c724f6ac0ed0e6da41
#
_entry.id   da584a884dddc0c724f6ac0ed0e6da41
#
_cell.length_a   1.000
_cell.length_b   1.000
_cell.length_c   1.000
_cell.angle_alpha   90.00
_cell.angle_beta   90.00
_cell.angle_gamma   90.00
#
_symmetry.space_group_name_H-M   'P 1'
#
loop_
_entity.id
_entity.type
_entity.pdbx_description
1 polymer ?
#
loop_
_entity_poly.entity_id
_entity_poly.type
_entity_poly.pdbx_seq_one_letter_code
_entity_poly.pdbx_strand_id
1 'polypeptide(L)'
;HSVWDDFLHTKSTNIFQKIWCWKHGFQSFRIQQYGLTKENYKNFLSDYQYHWLNRINNGYQIWINDKTTTRYVMEPYKQFLAKYYYDIIKMNGKTCIKALQDIPEGFEASFDGIFKLLRQEKLLALKPSAGTHGDGFYRMEYADGKYLINGKEMTEDEIVAMISGFKSIYVITEYLFMHHELKKIYPNSVNTIRVAVVN
;
A
#
# COMPACT_ATOMS: atom_id res chain seq x y z
N HIS A 1 17.77 3.61 -8.13
CA HIS A 1 19.04 3.92 -7.43
C HIS A 1 20.20 3.82 -8.39
N SER A 2 20.97 4.89 -8.51
CA SER A 2 22.16 4.93 -9.37
C SER A 2 23.39 4.39 -8.62
N VAL A 3 24.43 4.01 -9.36
CA VAL A 3 25.73 3.64 -8.78
C VAL A 3 26.29 4.77 -7.90
N TRP A 4 25.97 6.02 -8.23
CA TRP A 4 26.34 7.19 -7.45
C TRP A 4 25.64 7.24 -6.08
N ASP A 5 24.36 6.91 -6.01
CA ASP A 5 23.64 6.85 -4.74
C ASP A 5 24.22 5.77 -3.83
N ASP A 6 24.51 4.60 -4.40
CA ASP A 6 25.16 3.50 -3.67
C ASP A 6 26.56 3.89 -3.19
N PHE A 7 27.33 4.59 -4.03
CA PHE A 7 28.65 5.09 -3.66
C PHE A 7 28.62 6.06 -2.48
N LEU A 8 27.69 7.02 -2.51
CA LEU A 8 27.61 8.08 -1.50
C LEU A 8 26.95 7.63 -0.20
N HIS A 9 25.94 6.77 -0.24
CA HIS A 9 25.09 6.48 0.90
C HIS A 9 25.37 5.14 1.58
N THR A 10 25.96 4.15 0.88
CA THR A 10 26.30 2.87 1.52
C THR A 10 27.66 2.95 2.22
N LYS A 11 27.63 3.20 3.53
CA LYS A 11 28.85 3.32 4.37
C LYS A 11 29.39 1.97 4.84
N SER A 12 28.61 0.90 4.72
CA SER A 12 28.92 -0.41 5.30
C SER A 12 29.85 -1.28 4.47
N THR A 13 30.22 -0.86 3.28
CA THR A 13 31.08 -1.61 2.33
C THR A 13 32.26 -0.78 1.89
N ASN A 14 33.43 -1.46 1.75
CA ASN A 14 34.63 -0.82 1.20
C ASN A 14 34.56 -0.70 -0.32
N ILE A 15 35.47 0.09 -0.91
CA ILE A 15 35.46 0.39 -2.35
C ILE A 15 35.64 -0.87 -3.23
N PHE A 16 36.44 -1.85 -2.80
CA PHE A 16 36.64 -3.10 -3.54
C PHE A 16 35.36 -3.94 -3.56
N GLN A 17 34.65 -4.00 -2.45
CA GLN A 17 33.35 -4.66 -2.36
C GLN A 17 32.31 -3.97 -3.23
N LYS A 18 32.28 -2.65 -3.26
CA LYS A 18 31.40 -1.87 -4.15
C LYS A 18 31.64 -2.19 -5.61
N ILE A 19 32.90 -2.10 -6.07
CA ILE A 19 33.29 -2.42 -7.44
C ILE A 19 32.91 -3.87 -7.80
N TRP A 20 33.16 -4.80 -6.88
CA TRP A 20 32.80 -6.19 -7.11
C TRP A 20 31.28 -6.37 -7.26
N CYS A 21 30.46 -5.76 -6.40
CA CYS A 21 29.01 -5.79 -6.50
C CYS A 21 28.52 -5.22 -7.83
N TRP A 22 28.98 -4.03 -8.20
CA TRP A 22 28.54 -3.37 -9.43
C TRP A 22 28.89 -4.18 -10.68
N LYS A 23 30.08 -4.78 -10.70
CA LYS A 23 30.48 -5.68 -11.79
C LYS A 23 29.56 -6.88 -11.95
N HIS A 24 28.92 -7.34 -10.87
CA HIS A 24 27.98 -8.45 -10.89
C HIS A 24 26.51 -8.01 -10.88
N GLY A 25 26.24 -6.72 -11.05
CA GLY A 25 24.89 -6.17 -11.16
C GLY A 25 24.16 -5.95 -9.83
N PHE A 26 24.86 -6.00 -8.70
CA PHE A 26 24.31 -5.77 -7.37
C PHE A 26 24.64 -4.37 -6.84
N GLN A 27 23.75 -3.82 -6.05
CA GLN A 27 24.06 -2.70 -5.16
C GLN A 27 24.88 -3.19 -3.96
N SER A 28 25.81 -2.38 -3.45
CA SER A 28 26.81 -2.85 -2.48
C SER A 28 26.23 -3.27 -1.13
N PHE A 29 25.10 -2.69 -0.70
CA PHE A 29 24.43 -3.07 0.53
C PHE A 29 23.86 -4.51 0.50
N ARG A 30 23.71 -5.11 -0.69
CA ARG A 30 23.26 -6.49 -0.85
C ARG A 30 24.23 -7.51 -0.24
N ILE A 31 25.53 -7.15 -0.12
CA ILE A 31 26.50 -8.01 0.57
C ILE A 31 26.00 -8.36 1.96
N GLN A 32 25.58 -7.39 2.74
CA GLN A 32 25.09 -7.63 4.10
C GLN A 32 23.70 -8.24 4.10
N GLN A 33 22.82 -7.78 3.20
CA GLN A 33 21.44 -8.24 3.15
C GLN A 33 21.30 -9.71 2.75
N TYR A 34 22.11 -10.17 1.79
CA TYR A 34 22.04 -11.54 1.25
C TYR A 34 23.21 -12.41 1.68
N GLY A 35 24.18 -11.88 2.42
CA GLY A 35 25.40 -12.58 2.72
C GLY A 35 26.17 -12.96 1.44
N LEU A 36 26.28 -12.03 0.46
CA LEU A 36 26.88 -12.32 -0.84
C LEU A 36 28.37 -12.63 -0.70
N THR A 37 28.77 -13.70 -1.36
CA THR A 37 30.17 -14.12 -1.51
C THR A 37 30.48 -14.41 -2.98
N LYS A 38 31.76 -14.65 -3.30
CA LYS A 38 32.20 -15.05 -4.64
C LYS A 38 31.63 -16.41 -5.07
N GLU A 39 31.29 -17.25 -4.11
CA GLU A 39 30.78 -18.61 -4.33
C GLU A 39 29.27 -18.64 -4.52
N ASN A 40 28.52 -17.75 -3.82
CA ASN A 40 27.07 -17.83 -3.75
C ASN A 40 26.31 -16.78 -4.55
N TYR A 41 26.96 -15.71 -5.06
CA TYR A 41 26.26 -14.57 -5.71
C TYR A 41 25.38 -14.99 -6.90
N LYS A 42 25.75 -16.09 -7.59
CA LYS A 42 24.95 -16.62 -8.72
C LYS A 42 23.62 -17.24 -8.30
N ASN A 43 23.43 -17.51 -7.01
CA ASN A 43 22.17 -18.04 -6.47
C ASN A 43 21.16 -16.93 -6.18
N PHE A 44 21.54 -15.67 -6.37
CA PHE A 44 20.71 -14.51 -6.14
C PHE A 44 20.45 -13.76 -7.43
N LEU A 45 19.23 -13.25 -7.57
CA LEU A 45 18.88 -12.33 -8.63
C LEU A 45 19.55 -10.97 -8.35
N SER A 46 20.37 -10.49 -9.28
CA SER A 46 20.99 -9.18 -9.12
C SER A 46 19.97 -8.04 -9.30
N ASP A 47 20.26 -6.85 -8.75
CA ASP A 47 19.41 -5.66 -8.92
C ASP A 47 19.23 -5.31 -10.42
N TYR A 48 20.24 -5.53 -11.24
CA TYR A 48 20.17 -5.34 -12.70
C TYR A 48 19.20 -6.34 -13.36
N GLN A 49 19.30 -7.63 -13.02
CA GLN A 49 18.39 -8.66 -13.51
C GLN A 49 16.96 -8.43 -13.03
N TYR A 50 16.78 -8.04 -11.76
CA TYR A 50 15.48 -7.70 -11.21
C TYR A 50 14.83 -6.52 -11.96
N HIS A 51 15.61 -5.51 -12.31
CA HIS A 51 15.11 -4.39 -13.09
C HIS A 51 14.61 -4.83 -14.49
N TRP A 52 15.26 -5.79 -15.11
CA TRP A 52 14.80 -6.39 -16.36
C TRP A 52 13.54 -7.21 -16.20
N LEU A 53 13.46 -8.07 -15.18
CA LEU A 53 12.28 -8.88 -14.89
C LEU A 53 11.07 -8.01 -14.56
N ASN A 54 11.26 -6.91 -13.88
CA ASN A 54 10.18 -5.99 -13.54
C ASN A 54 9.49 -5.40 -14.78
N ARG A 55 10.16 -5.37 -15.92
CA ARG A 55 9.60 -4.90 -17.20
C ARG A 55 8.70 -5.93 -17.87
N ILE A 56 8.80 -7.20 -17.56
CA ILE A 56 7.97 -8.25 -18.14
C ILE A 56 6.49 -7.99 -17.88
N ASN A 57 6.15 -7.51 -16.70
CA ASN A 57 4.77 -7.22 -16.30
C ASN A 57 4.38 -5.73 -16.43
N ASN A 58 5.18 -4.92 -17.12
CA ASN A 58 5.03 -3.47 -17.13
C ASN A 58 3.63 -3.02 -17.62
N GLY A 59 3.07 -3.69 -18.63
CA GLY A 59 1.72 -3.41 -19.13
C GLY A 59 0.60 -3.73 -18.14
N TYR A 60 0.84 -4.64 -17.21
CA TYR A 60 -0.14 -5.08 -16.19
C TYR A 60 0.11 -4.46 -14.82
N GLN A 61 1.15 -3.65 -14.66
CA GLN A 61 1.54 -3.06 -13.38
C GLN A 61 0.42 -2.20 -12.78
N ILE A 62 -0.37 -1.53 -13.62
CA ILE A 62 -1.51 -0.72 -13.19
C ILE A 62 -2.57 -1.56 -12.47
N TRP A 63 -2.74 -2.83 -12.86
CA TRP A 63 -3.73 -3.73 -12.25
C TRP A 63 -3.40 -4.06 -10.79
N ILE A 64 -2.12 -3.94 -10.41
CA ILE A 64 -1.63 -4.24 -9.07
C ILE A 64 -1.42 -2.95 -8.27
N ASN A 65 -0.96 -1.89 -8.94
CA ASN A 65 -0.62 -0.63 -8.28
C ASN A 65 -1.85 0.19 -7.91
N ASP A 66 -2.94 0.09 -8.68
CA ASP A 66 -4.22 0.72 -8.35
C ASP A 66 -5.14 -0.27 -7.64
N LYS A 67 -5.47 0.05 -6.38
CA LYS A 67 -6.22 -0.86 -5.50
C LYS A 67 -7.64 -1.10 -5.98
N THR A 68 -8.28 -0.08 -6.56
CA THR A 68 -9.63 -0.21 -7.10
C THR A 68 -9.61 -1.10 -8.33
N THR A 69 -8.64 -0.92 -9.24
CA THR A 69 -8.44 -1.80 -10.40
C THR A 69 -8.15 -3.24 -9.96
N THR A 70 -7.28 -3.42 -8.97
CA THR A 70 -6.99 -4.75 -8.39
C THR A 70 -8.27 -5.42 -7.90
N ARG A 71 -9.14 -4.68 -7.20
CA ARG A 71 -10.42 -5.21 -6.70
C ARG A 71 -11.32 -5.71 -7.84
N TYR A 72 -11.39 -4.98 -8.96
CA TYR A 72 -12.16 -5.41 -10.14
C TYR A 72 -11.56 -6.65 -10.81
N VAL A 73 -10.26 -6.67 -11.03
CA VAL A 73 -9.56 -7.80 -11.67
C VAL A 73 -9.69 -9.07 -10.82
N MET A 74 -9.65 -8.92 -9.51
CA MET A 74 -9.72 -10.02 -8.54
C MET A 74 -11.14 -10.37 -8.10
N GLU A 75 -12.19 -9.89 -8.80
CA GLU A 75 -13.59 -10.19 -8.44
C GLU A 75 -13.88 -11.68 -8.25
N PRO A 76 -13.36 -12.63 -9.07
CA PRO A 76 -13.54 -14.06 -8.84
C PRO A 76 -12.97 -14.56 -7.49
N TYR A 77 -12.09 -13.80 -6.87
CA TYR A 77 -11.38 -14.11 -5.61
C TYR A 77 -11.72 -13.14 -4.49
N LYS A 78 -12.84 -12.41 -4.60
CA LYS A 78 -13.23 -11.36 -3.66
C LYS A 78 -13.29 -11.81 -2.19
N GLN A 79 -13.55 -13.09 -1.93
CA GLN A 79 -13.57 -13.64 -0.57
C GLN A 79 -12.21 -13.56 0.16
N PHE A 80 -11.11 -13.33 -0.57
CA PHE A 80 -9.77 -13.16 -0.04
C PHE A 80 -9.32 -11.70 0.03
N LEU A 81 -10.18 -10.77 -0.36
CA LEU A 81 -9.88 -9.34 -0.36
C LEU A 81 -10.67 -8.63 0.74
N ALA A 82 -10.15 -7.48 1.18
CA ALA A 82 -10.94 -6.55 1.96
C ALA A 82 -12.17 -6.09 1.16
N LYS A 83 -13.25 -5.72 1.83
CA LYS A 83 -14.37 -5.06 1.17
C LYS A 83 -14.01 -3.65 0.74
N TYR A 84 -14.45 -3.24 -0.44
CA TYR A 84 -14.22 -1.93 -1.03
C TYR A 84 -15.53 -1.16 -1.11
N TYR A 85 -15.63 -0.06 -0.38
CA TYR A 85 -16.89 0.66 -0.18
C TYR A 85 -17.03 1.89 -1.05
N TYR A 86 -16.03 2.79 -1.04
CA TYR A 86 -16.10 4.05 -1.78
C TYR A 86 -14.76 4.41 -2.41
N ASP A 87 -14.83 4.97 -3.63
CA ASP A 87 -13.76 5.80 -4.19
C ASP A 87 -14.04 7.28 -3.93
N ILE A 88 -12.98 8.01 -3.59
CA ILE A 88 -12.96 9.45 -3.47
C ILE A 88 -12.11 9.99 -4.60
N ILE A 89 -12.76 10.63 -5.56
CA ILE A 89 -12.13 11.11 -6.79
C ILE A 89 -12.28 12.64 -6.92
N LYS A 90 -11.44 13.24 -7.75
CA LYS A 90 -11.59 14.65 -8.13
C LYS A 90 -12.11 14.75 -9.55
N MET A 91 -13.24 15.44 -9.71
CA MET A 91 -13.80 15.76 -11.02
C MET A 91 -14.03 17.27 -11.10
N ASN A 92 -13.40 17.92 -12.06
CA ASN A 92 -13.51 19.39 -12.25
C ASN A 92 -13.25 20.19 -10.96
N GLY A 93 -12.24 19.78 -10.18
CA GLY A 93 -11.86 20.42 -8.92
C GLY A 93 -12.78 20.11 -7.72
N LYS A 94 -13.88 19.40 -7.93
CA LYS A 94 -14.80 18.97 -6.86
C LYS A 94 -14.50 17.55 -6.41
N THR A 95 -14.70 17.28 -5.12
CA THR A 95 -14.66 15.94 -4.56
C THR A 95 -15.95 15.22 -4.93
N CYS A 96 -15.81 14.06 -5.57
CA CYS A 96 -16.90 13.15 -5.89
C CYS A 96 -16.67 11.83 -5.16
N ILE A 97 -17.73 11.29 -4.58
CA ILE A 97 -17.73 9.98 -3.92
C ILE A 97 -18.43 9.00 -4.86
N LYS A 98 -17.82 7.88 -5.12
CA LYS A 98 -18.37 6.81 -5.96
C LYS A 98 -18.51 5.55 -5.11
N ALA A 99 -19.71 4.98 -5.08
CA ALA A 99 -19.94 3.67 -4.45
C ALA A 99 -19.23 2.55 -5.25
N LEU A 100 -18.63 1.63 -4.53
CA LEU A 100 -17.97 0.44 -5.07
C LEU A 100 -18.79 -0.83 -4.80
N GLN A 101 -18.27 -1.98 -5.25
CA GLN A 101 -19.04 -3.23 -5.32
C GLN A 101 -19.52 -3.75 -3.97
N ASP A 102 -18.77 -3.48 -2.90
CA ASP A 102 -19.03 -4.08 -1.59
C ASP A 102 -19.82 -3.16 -0.65
N ILE A 103 -20.33 -2.02 -1.18
CA ILE A 103 -21.17 -1.13 -0.38
C ILE A 103 -22.50 -1.82 -0.04
N PRO A 104 -22.95 -1.83 1.23
CA PRO A 104 -24.23 -2.41 1.59
C PRO A 104 -25.39 -1.63 0.96
N GLU A 105 -26.53 -2.30 0.77
CA GLU A 105 -27.74 -1.65 0.29
C GLU A 105 -28.21 -0.53 1.22
N GLY A 106 -28.72 0.55 0.65
CA GLY A 106 -29.21 1.72 1.41
C GLY A 106 -28.13 2.69 1.88
N PHE A 107 -26.89 2.56 1.36
CA PHE A 107 -25.82 3.53 1.57
C PHE A 107 -25.58 4.35 0.31
N GLU A 108 -25.67 5.66 0.46
CA GLU A 108 -25.49 6.61 -0.65
C GLU A 108 -23.99 6.90 -0.91
N ALA A 109 -23.69 7.29 -2.15
CA ALA A 109 -22.36 7.76 -2.55
C ALA A 109 -22.19 9.24 -2.14
N SER A 110 -22.14 9.49 -0.85
CA SER A 110 -22.07 10.81 -0.22
C SER A 110 -21.21 10.77 1.05
N PHE A 111 -20.83 11.94 1.58
CA PHE A 111 -20.18 12.03 2.89
C PHE A 111 -21.08 11.48 4.00
N ASP A 112 -22.39 11.73 3.96
CA ASP A 112 -23.34 11.17 4.90
C ASP A 112 -23.36 9.64 4.84
N GLY A 113 -23.28 9.07 3.64
CA GLY A 113 -23.14 7.63 3.43
C GLY A 113 -21.86 7.07 4.05
N ILE A 114 -20.73 7.78 3.92
CA ILE A 114 -19.46 7.41 4.56
C ILE A 114 -19.59 7.44 6.09
N PHE A 115 -20.16 8.50 6.67
CA PHE A 115 -20.35 8.59 8.12
C PHE A 115 -21.35 7.55 8.64
N LYS A 116 -22.43 7.29 7.92
CA LYS A 116 -23.37 6.21 8.24
C LYS A 116 -22.66 4.86 8.26
N LEU A 117 -21.85 4.57 7.25
CA LEU A 117 -21.05 3.34 7.17
C LEU A 117 -20.06 3.24 8.32
N LEU A 118 -19.34 4.33 8.63
CA LEU A 118 -18.37 4.35 9.73
C LEU A 118 -19.04 4.13 11.08
N ARG A 119 -20.24 4.66 11.28
CA ARG A 119 -21.04 4.38 12.49
C ARG A 119 -21.45 2.91 12.60
N GLN A 120 -21.70 2.24 11.48
CA GLN A 120 -22.06 0.82 11.45
C GLN A 120 -20.83 -0.08 11.65
N GLU A 121 -19.80 0.08 10.82
CA GLU A 121 -18.61 -0.79 10.80
C GLU A 121 -17.62 -0.50 11.93
N LYS A 122 -17.74 0.67 12.59
CA LYS A 122 -16.87 1.17 13.66
C LYS A 122 -15.44 1.51 13.23
N LEU A 123 -14.89 0.81 12.27
CA LEU A 123 -13.53 1.01 11.74
C LEU A 123 -13.52 0.87 10.22
N LEU A 124 -12.91 1.85 9.56
CA LEU A 124 -12.66 1.84 8.12
C LEU A 124 -11.20 2.24 7.84
N ALA A 125 -10.70 1.80 6.71
CA ALA A 125 -9.39 2.21 6.20
C ALA A 125 -9.56 3.14 5.01
N LEU A 126 -9.02 4.35 5.12
CA LEU A 126 -8.97 5.34 4.04
C LEU A 126 -7.52 5.43 3.55
N LYS A 127 -7.28 5.17 2.28
CA LYS A 127 -5.93 5.06 1.73
C LYS A 127 -5.88 5.49 0.26
N PRO A 128 -4.72 5.98 -0.25
CA PRO A 128 -4.58 6.26 -1.67
C PRO A 128 -4.87 5.02 -2.52
N SER A 129 -5.62 5.17 -3.62
CA SER A 129 -5.89 4.08 -4.55
C SER A 129 -4.59 3.58 -5.17
N ALA A 130 -3.72 4.49 -5.62
CA ALA A 130 -2.36 4.19 -6.04
C ALA A 130 -1.36 4.71 -5.00
N GLY A 131 -0.37 3.90 -4.64
CA GLY A 131 0.66 4.27 -3.67
C GLY A 131 1.22 3.06 -2.92
N THR A 132 2.39 3.27 -2.33
CA THR A 132 3.18 2.27 -1.62
C THR A 132 3.58 2.77 -0.24
N HIS A 133 4.20 1.93 0.57
CA HIS A 133 4.81 2.26 1.89
C HIS A 133 3.84 2.73 2.98
N GLY A 134 2.52 2.73 2.75
CA GLY A 134 1.54 3.17 3.74
C GLY A 134 1.36 4.69 3.85
N ASP A 135 2.01 5.46 2.97
CA ASP A 135 1.86 6.91 2.93
C ASP A 135 0.41 7.29 2.62
N GLY A 136 -0.13 8.24 3.38
CA GLY A 136 -1.50 8.70 3.22
C GLY A 136 -2.57 7.72 3.74
N PHE A 137 -2.20 6.73 4.54
CA PHE A 137 -3.15 5.85 5.20
C PHE A 137 -3.78 6.54 6.41
N TYR A 138 -5.11 6.47 6.52
CA TYR A 138 -5.88 6.95 7.65
C TYR A 138 -6.77 5.83 8.20
N ARG A 139 -6.64 5.57 9.49
CA ARG A 139 -7.59 4.77 10.26
C ARG A 139 -8.75 5.67 10.63
N MET A 140 -9.95 5.38 10.14
CA MET A 140 -11.18 6.04 10.50
C MET A 140 -11.90 5.19 11.55
N GLU A 141 -12.29 5.79 12.67
CA GLU A 141 -12.94 5.10 13.77
C GLU A 141 -14.15 5.89 14.29
N TYR A 142 -15.18 5.18 14.66
CA TYR A 142 -16.32 5.73 15.40
C TYR A 142 -16.49 5.00 16.72
N ALA A 143 -16.16 5.69 17.81
CA ALA A 143 -16.23 5.15 19.18
C ALA A 143 -16.80 6.22 20.13
N ASP A 144 -17.63 5.80 21.06
CA ASP A 144 -18.22 6.65 22.12
C ASP A 144 -18.91 7.91 21.59
N GLY A 145 -19.59 7.79 20.42
CA GLY A 145 -20.28 8.90 19.77
C GLY A 145 -19.38 9.89 19.01
N LYS A 146 -18.07 9.59 18.88
CA LYS A 146 -17.06 10.46 18.31
C LYS A 146 -16.39 9.82 17.11
N TYR A 147 -15.96 10.67 16.18
CA TYR A 147 -15.12 10.25 15.06
C TYR A 147 -13.65 10.50 15.38
N LEU A 148 -12.82 9.50 15.08
CA LEU A 148 -11.37 9.61 15.24
C LEU A 148 -10.68 9.27 13.92
N ILE A 149 -9.69 10.10 13.56
CA ILE A 149 -8.81 9.86 12.43
C ILE A 149 -7.40 9.67 12.98
N ASN A 150 -6.83 8.47 12.80
CA ASN A 150 -5.55 8.07 13.38
C ASN A 150 -5.50 8.33 14.92
N GLY A 151 -6.62 8.12 15.61
CA GLY A 151 -6.75 8.32 17.06
C GLY A 151 -7.00 9.78 17.50
N LYS A 152 -7.01 10.74 16.57
CA LYS A 152 -7.35 12.14 16.86
C LYS A 152 -8.85 12.37 16.62
N GLU A 153 -9.56 12.93 17.61
CA GLU A 153 -10.95 13.33 17.48
C GLU A 153 -11.10 14.44 16.44
N MET A 154 -12.07 14.29 15.54
CA MET A 154 -12.41 15.26 14.49
C MET A 154 -13.91 15.31 14.31
N THR A 155 -14.45 16.48 13.97
CA THR A 155 -15.86 16.66 13.57
C THR A 155 -16.08 16.16 12.14
N GLU A 156 -17.35 15.94 11.76
CA GLU A 156 -17.70 15.59 10.39
C GLU A 156 -17.20 16.64 9.39
N ASP A 157 -17.35 17.93 9.70
CA ASP A 157 -16.88 19.03 8.84
C ASP A 157 -15.35 19.02 8.65
N GLU A 158 -14.60 18.76 9.71
CA GLU A 158 -13.14 18.65 9.64
C GLU A 158 -12.71 17.45 8.78
N ILE A 159 -13.42 16.33 8.89
CA ILE A 159 -13.17 15.13 8.06
C ILE A 159 -13.50 15.42 6.60
N VAL A 160 -14.64 16.08 6.32
CA VAL A 160 -15.02 16.51 4.97
C VAL A 160 -13.97 17.45 4.37
N ALA A 161 -13.49 18.43 5.15
CA ALA A 161 -12.44 19.36 4.73
C ALA A 161 -11.13 18.62 4.43
N MET A 162 -10.71 17.71 5.29
CA MET A 162 -9.52 16.88 5.12
C MET A 162 -9.60 16.06 3.83
N ILE A 163 -10.68 15.30 3.64
CA ILE A 163 -10.89 14.45 2.46
C ILE A 163 -11.00 15.31 1.20
N SER A 164 -11.67 16.45 1.29
CA SER A 164 -11.80 17.39 0.19
C SER A 164 -10.46 18.07 -0.18
N GLY A 165 -9.48 18.05 0.68
CA GLY A 165 -8.12 18.52 0.42
C GLY A 165 -7.21 17.54 -0.33
N PHE A 166 -7.58 16.27 -0.47
CA PHE A 166 -6.76 15.28 -1.14
C PHE A 166 -6.54 15.61 -2.62
N LYS A 167 -5.32 15.40 -3.09
CA LYS A 167 -4.93 15.64 -4.49
C LYS A 167 -4.96 14.39 -5.36
N SER A 168 -4.94 13.21 -4.75
CA SER A 168 -4.98 11.90 -5.41
C SER A 168 -6.30 11.19 -5.15
N ILE A 169 -6.55 10.12 -5.88
CA ILE A 169 -7.70 9.24 -5.65
C ILE A 169 -7.46 8.46 -4.37
N TYR A 170 -8.47 8.40 -3.53
CA TYR A 170 -8.48 7.61 -2.30
C TYR A 170 -9.59 6.56 -2.37
N VAL A 171 -9.39 5.46 -1.64
CA VAL A 171 -10.39 4.40 -1.50
C VAL A 171 -10.68 4.16 -0.02
N ILE A 172 -11.97 3.97 0.31
CA ILE A 172 -12.43 3.52 1.63
C ILE A 172 -12.70 2.03 1.55
N THR A 173 -12.05 1.30 2.44
CA THR A 173 -12.16 -0.16 2.53
C THR A 173 -12.46 -0.60 3.95
N GLU A 174 -12.84 -1.86 4.09
CA GLU A 174 -12.81 -2.57 5.36
C GLU A 174 -11.45 -2.39 6.06
N TYR A 175 -11.48 -2.22 7.39
CA TYR A 175 -10.27 -2.21 8.20
C TYR A 175 -9.90 -3.65 8.58
N LEU A 176 -8.74 -4.10 8.12
CA LEU A 176 -8.26 -5.46 8.40
C LEU A 176 -7.49 -5.51 9.70
N PHE A 177 -7.85 -6.47 10.54
CA PHE A 177 -7.11 -6.79 11.75
C PHE A 177 -6.07 -7.87 11.48
N MET A 178 -4.95 -7.76 12.19
CA MET A 178 -3.92 -8.79 12.19
C MET A 178 -4.44 -10.09 12.76
N HIS A 179 -4.17 -11.22 12.07
CA HIS A 179 -4.39 -12.53 12.64
C HIS A 179 -3.58 -12.71 13.93
N HIS A 180 -4.20 -13.30 14.97
CA HIS A 180 -3.59 -13.37 16.31
C HIS A 180 -2.21 -14.06 16.34
N GLU A 181 -1.99 -15.08 15.52
CA GLU A 181 -0.68 -15.75 15.43
C GLU A 181 0.41 -14.83 14.83
N LEU A 182 0.07 -14.08 13.78
CA LEU A 182 1.01 -13.14 13.17
C LEU A 182 1.29 -11.93 14.09
N LYS A 183 0.32 -11.56 14.94
CA LYS A 183 0.49 -10.50 15.93
C LYS A 183 1.59 -10.82 16.96
N LYS A 184 1.88 -12.11 17.19
CA LYS A 184 2.98 -12.55 18.07
C LYS A 184 4.36 -12.18 17.52
N ILE A 185 4.49 -12.05 16.19
CA ILE A 185 5.75 -11.66 15.53
C ILE A 185 6.01 -10.18 15.71
N TYR A 186 5.03 -9.33 15.37
CA TYR A 186 5.11 -7.88 15.55
C TYR A 186 3.71 -7.29 15.76
N PRO A 187 3.38 -6.80 16.96
CA PRO A 187 2.02 -6.40 17.33
C PRO A 187 1.58 -5.06 16.75
N ASN A 188 2.53 -4.18 16.35
CA ASN A 188 2.25 -2.79 16.02
C ASN A 188 1.95 -2.52 14.54
N SER A 189 2.06 -3.52 13.67
CA SER A 189 1.68 -3.41 12.25
C SER A 189 1.12 -4.71 11.72
N VAL A 190 0.38 -4.63 10.60
CA VAL A 190 -0.09 -5.83 9.91
C VAL A 190 1.08 -6.52 9.24
N ASN A 191 1.46 -7.70 9.74
CA ASN A 191 2.46 -8.54 9.10
C ASN A 191 1.91 -9.12 7.80
N THR A 192 2.68 -9.07 6.74
CA THR A 192 2.29 -9.54 5.42
C THR A 192 3.27 -10.60 4.91
N ILE A 193 2.74 -11.57 4.18
CA ILE A 193 3.54 -12.54 3.43
C ILE A 193 3.59 -12.04 1.99
N ARG A 194 4.80 -11.79 1.49
CA ARG A 194 4.98 -11.44 0.08
C ARG A 194 5.23 -12.70 -0.73
N VAL A 195 4.37 -12.96 -1.69
CA VAL A 195 4.52 -14.06 -2.65
C VAL A 195 4.85 -13.47 -4.02
N ALA A 196 5.95 -13.95 -4.62
CA ALA A 196 6.29 -13.66 -6.01
C ALA A 196 5.95 -14.88 -6.85
N VAL A 197 5.13 -14.69 -7.88
CA VAL A 197 4.78 -15.73 -8.85
C VAL A 197 5.42 -15.37 -10.18
N VAL A 198 6.14 -16.34 -10.77
CA VAL A 198 6.76 -16.21 -12.10
C VAL A 198 6.19 -17.35 -12.95
N ASN A 199 5.59 -16.99 -14.09
CA ASN A 199 5.13 -17.92 -15.12
C ASN A 199 6.14 -17.99 -16.26
#